data_ab4a36b152a728f757f52f36bab35bf3
#
_entry.id   ab4a36b152a728f757f52f36bab35bf3
#
_cell.length_a   1.000
_cell.length_b   1.000
_cell.length_c   1.000
_cell.angle_alpha   90.00
_cell.angle_beta   90.00
_cell.angle_gamma   90.00
#
_symmetry.space_group_name_H-M   'P 1'
#
loop_
_entity.id
_entity.type
_entity.pdbx_description
1 polymer ?
#
loop_
_entity_poly.entity_id
_entity_poly.type
_entity_poly.pdbx_seq_one_letter_code
_entity_poly.pdbx_strand_id
1 'polypeptide(L)'
;MAYEYIEKFQKLGFGLFVHFGLYSKLGKGEWVLHLHQLDKKEYNALPQSFEIDKNWAKELVKTAKNAGCKYITLTTRHHDGFSLFDTCGLSNFDAVHAACGRDLVREFVDECNAQGIVPFFYHTLLDWNHPDYKEHFPRYIDYLIDSVEILCKNYGKVGGFWFDGFWDKPNADWQFDRLYAIIRKYQPEAMIINNTGLSALGEVSHPEIDSVTFERGNPAFVDRSKRPIAGEMCQVLNDHWGYAINDCNYKSVKELLENLVDCRRYDCNFLLNTGLRGDGTVNPMDACILGEIGKWVYKNSEVVYNAKSCDIKAENAIILQGDDCYYVVIKNVPMSADPNVQRQEGIGQVCVKGEVLSAEWLDNGEGIEVVDGMFYMSPFAYGESRSIRVAKLKMDM
;
A
#
# COMPACT_ATOMS: atom_id res chain seq x y z
N MET A 1 21.07 14.63 -3.60
CA MET A 1 20.80 15.23 -2.27
C MET A 1 20.40 14.12 -1.31
N ALA A 2 20.73 14.26 -0.02
CA ALA A 2 20.61 13.19 0.98
C ALA A 2 19.19 12.79 1.24
N TYR A 3 18.27 12.44 0.72
CA TYR A 3 16.88 11.99 0.95
C TYR A 3 15.96 12.12 -0.29
N GLU A 4 16.53 12.30 -1.48
CA GLU A 4 15.74 12.39 -2.72
C GLU A 4 14.88 11.14 -2.97
N TYR A 5 15.32 9.98 -2.49
CA TYR A 5 14.58 8.72 -2.58
C TYR A 5 13.28 8.72 -1.77
N ILE A 6 13.22 9.48 -0.65
CA ILE A 6 11.99 9.65 0.14
C ILE A 6 10.95 10.46 -0.66
N GLU A 7 11.39 11.54 -1.32
CA GLU A 7 10.50 12.34 -2.19
C GLU A 7 10.01 11.52 -3.39
N LYS A 8 10.90 10.69 -3.98
CA LYS A 8 10.51 9.76 -5.05
C LYS A 8 9.45 8.77 -4.57
N PHE A 9 9.60 8.21 -3.36
CA PHE A 9 8.61 7.33 -2.76
C PHE A 9 7.26 8.04 -2.53
N GLN A 10 7.25 9.26 -1.98
CA GLN A 10 6.03 10.03 -1.76
C GLN A 10 5.25 10.30 -3.06
N LYS A 11 5.96 10.48 -4.18
CA LYS A 11 5.36 10.67 -5.52
C LYS A 11 4.74 9.39 -6.08
N LEU A 12 5.07 8.21 -5.55
CA LEU A 12 4.41 6.97 -5.96
C LEU A 12 2.92 6.94 -5.57
N GLY A 13 2.55 7.58 -4.48
CA GLY A 13 1.17 7.89 -4.06
C GLY A 13 0.29 6.68 -3.73
N PHE A 14 0.23 5.69 -4.62
CA PHE A 14 -0.62 4.51 -4.49
C PHE A 14 0.13 3.22 -4.84
N GLY A 15 0.10 2.24 -3.94
CA GLY A 15 0.73 0.94 -4.07
C GLY A 15 -0.18 -0.23 -3.74
N LEU A 16 0.22 -1.43 -4.16
CA LEU A 16 -0.43 -2.68 -3.81
C LEU A 16 0.42 -3.45 -2.78
N PHE A 17 -0.16 -3.77 -1.65
CA PHE A 17 0.41 -4.72 -0.70
C PHE A 17 -0.03 -6.13 -1.07
N VAL A 18 0.86 -7.10 -1.03
CA VAL A 18 0.56 -8.48 -1.44
C VAL A 18 0.99 -9.44 -0.35
N HIS A 19 0.00 -10.04 0.31
CA HIS A 19 0.25 -11.12 1.25
C HIS A 19 0.15 -12.46 0.53
N PHE A 20 1.27 -13.16 0.43
CA PHE A 20 1.38 -14.45 -0.24
C PHE A 20 2.40 -15.34 0.47
N GLY A 21 2.06 -16.59 0.69
CA GLY A 21 2.89 -17.57 1.37
C GLY A 21 2.21 -18.93 1.49
N LEU A 22 2.76 -19.84 2.27
CA LEU A 22 2.18 -21.17 2.50
C LEU A 22 0.76 -21.10 3.10
N TYR A 23 0.51 -20.13 3.95
CA TYR A 23 -0.81 -19.87 4.54
C TYR A 23 -1.90 -19.69 3.48
N SER A 24 -1.56 -19.17 2.31
CA SER A 24 -2.51 -18.97 1.21
C SER A 24 -3.13 -20.30 0.72
N LYS A 25 -2.40 -21.42 0.83
CA LYS A 25 -2.93 -22.76 0.48
C LYS A 25 -4.11 -23.17 1.35
N LEU A 26 -4.10 -22.73 2.61
CA LEU A 26 -5.12 -23.08 3.58
C LEU A 26 -6.37 -22.19 3.46
N GLY A 27 -6.26 -21.02 2.83
CA GLY A 27 -7.37 -20.11 2.60
C GLY A 27 -8.06 -19.63 3.87
N LYS A 28 -7.28 -19.38 4.95
CA LYS A 28 -7.77 -18.98 6.27
C LYS A 28 -7.02 -17.77 6.86
N GLY A 29 -6.42 -16.97 5.98
CA GLY A 29 -5.62 -15.82 6.38
C GLY A 29 -4.17 -16.17 6.76
N GLU A 30 -3.34 -15.16 6.92
CA GLU A 30 -1.90 -15.25 7.15
C GLU A 30 -1.53 -15.72 8.57
N TRP A 31 -2.43 -15.55 9.53
CA TRP A 31 -2.24 -15.97 10.93
C TRP A 31 -2.69 -17.41 11.22
N VAL A 32 -3.10 -18.17 10.21
CA VAL A 32 -3.69 -19.50 10.36
C VAL A 32 -2.84 -20.46 11.19
N LEU A 33 -1.51 -20.48 10.97
CA LEU A 33 -0.59 -21.34 11.74
C LEU A 33 -0.71 -21.08 13.25
N HIS A 34 -0.72 -19.81 13.64
CA HIS A 34 -0.69 -19.37 15.03
C HIS A 34 -2.08 -19.45 15.68
N LEU A 35 -3.11 -18.84 15.06
CA LEU A 35 -4.44 -18.72 15.64
C LEU A 35 -5.21 -20.05 15.67
N HIS A 36 -4.99 -20.91 14.69
CA HIS A 36 -5.58 -22.24 14.66
C HIS A 36 -4.72 -23.29 15.36
N GLN A 37 -3.57 -22.89 15.95
CA GLN A 37 -2.64 -23.78 16.66
C GLN A 37 -2.31 -25.05 15.84
N LEU A 38 -2.02 -24.85 14.54
CA LEU A 38 -1.74 -25.95 13.66
C LEU A 38 -0.47 -26.69 14.08
N ASP A 39 -0.45 -28.00 13.87
CA ASP A 39 0.75 -28.79 14.07
C ASP A 39 1.86 -28.32 13.11
N LYS A 40 3.00 -27.93 13.67
CA LYS A 40 4.12 -27.40 12.87
C LYS A 40 4.68 -28.42 11.87
N LYS A 41 4.65 -29.71 12.22
CA LYS A 41 5.15 -30.76 11.33
C LYS A 41 4.24 -30.90 10.10
N GLU A 42 2.92 -30.82 10.31
CA GLU A 42 1.96 -30.83 9.20
C GLU A 42 2.08 -29.57 8.36
N TYR A 43 2.20 -28.38 8.99
CA TYR A 43 2.37 -27.11 8.28
C TYR A 43 3.67 -27.13 7.45
N ASN A 44 4.78 -27.60 8.01
CA ASN A 44 6.07 -27.66 7.35
C ASN A 44 6.15 -28.73 6.23
N ALA A 45 5.13 -29.56 6.06
CA ALA A 45 4.99 -30.46 4.91
C ALA A 45 4.28 -29.79 3.71
N LEU A 46 3.61 -28.64 3.91
CA LEU A 46 2.88 -27.92 2.85
C LEU A 46 3.77 -27.53 1.64
N PRO A 47 5.07 -27.20 1.79
CA PRO A 47 5.94 -26.92 0.63
C PRO A 47 5.94 -28.02 -0.42
N GLN A 48 5.80 -29.29 -0.02
CA GLN A 48 5.79 -30.43 -0.94
C GLN A 48 4.61 -30.42 -1.94
N SER A 49 3.61 -29.59 -1.70
CA SER A 49 2.44 -29.41 -2.58
C SER A 49 2.21 -27.94 -2.94
N PHE A 50 3.21 -27.09 -2.75
CA PHE A 50 3.11 -25.63 -3.07
C PHE A 50 3.42 -25.43 -4.55
N GLU A 51 2.40 -25.63 -5.38
CA GLU A 51 2.44 -25.44 -6.83
C GLU A 51 1.90 -24.06 -7.19
N ILE A 52 2.62 -23.34 -8.04
CA ILE A 52 2.34 -21.94 -8.37
C ILE A 52 2.09 -21.80 -9.87
N ASP A 53 1.02 -21.08 -10.23
CA ASP A 53 0.72 -20.78 -11.63
C ASP A 53 1.94 -20.10 -12.30
N LYS A 54 2.20 -20.47 -13.55
CA LYS A 54 3.36 -19.96 -14.29
C LYS A 54 3.28 -18.47 -14.63
N ASN A 55 2.08 -17.91 -14.65
CA ASN A 55 1.84 -16.50 -14.99
C ASN A 55 1.52 -15.64 -13.75
N TRP A 56 1.66 -16.18 -12.54
CA TRP A 56 1.24 -15.54 -11.31
C TRP A 56 1.75 -14.09 -11.16
N ALA A 57 3.07 -13.88 -11.35
CA ALA A 57 3.68 -12.56 -11.22
C ALA A 57 3.18 -11.60 -12.29
N LYS A 58 3.03 -12.07 -13.54
CA LYS A 58 2.52 -11.27 -14.65
C LYS A 58 1.09 -10.78 -14.41
N GLU A 59 0.20 -11.67 -13.96
CA GLU A 59 -1.20 -11.29 -13.70
C GLU A 59 -1.31 -10.42 -12.45
N LEU A 60 -0.48 -10.64 -11.42
CA LEU A 60 -0.40 -9.77 -10.25
C LEU A 60 0.02 -8.34 -10.63
N VAL A 61 1.15 -8.20 -11.33
CA VAL A 61 1.67 -6.87 -11.72
C VAL A 61 0.72 -6.14 -12.66
N LYS A 62 0.10 -6.87 -13.60
CA LYS A 62 -0.96 -6.33 -14.47
C LYS A 62 -2.17 -5.84 -13.66
N THR A 63 -2.60 -6.58 -12.65
CA THR A 63 -3.70 -6.19 -11.76
C THR A 63 -3.38 -4.91 -10.99
N ALA A 64 -2.18 -4.83 -10.41
CA ALA A 64 -1.70 -3.63 -9.74
C ALA A 64 -1.66 -2.42 -10.67
N LYS A 65 -1.13 -2.61 -11.88
CA LYS A 65 -1.09 -1.56 -12.90
C LYS A 65 -2.48 -1.10 -13.31
N ASN A 66 -3.41 -2.03 -13.51
CA ASN A 66 -4.80 -1.70 -13.83
C ASN A 66 -5.50 -0.92 -12.71
N ALA A 67 -5.13 -1.16 -11.45
CA ALA A 67 -5.60 -0.36 -10.30
C ALA A 67 -4.97 1.06 -10.26
N GLY A 68 -3.91 1.30 -11.02
CA GLY A 68 -3.13 2.55 -11.01
C GLY A 68 -1.96 2.52 -10.03
N CYS A 69 -1.65 1.41 -9.38
CA CYS A 69 -0.52 1.32 -8.46
C CYS A 69 0.81 1.62 -9.16
N LYS A 70 1.71 2.29 -8.46
CA LYS A 70 3.07 2.62 -8.93
C LYS A 70 4.14 1.73 -8.30
N TYR A 71 3.83 1.06 -7.22
CA TYR A 71 4.72 0.11 -6.54
C TYR A 71 3.91 -1.06 -5.97
N ILE A 72 4.60 -2.17 -5.71
CA ILE A 72 4.04 -3.36 -5.07
C ILE A 72 4.96 -3.77 -3.94
N THR A 73 4.41 -4.00 -2.74
CA THR A 73 5.11 -4.57 -1.59
C THR A 73 4.69 -6.03 -1.44
N LEU A 74 5.60 -6.97 -1.74
CA LEU A 74 5.35 -8.41 -1.63
C LEU A 74 5.92 -8.97 -0.33
N THR A 75 5.17 -9.83 0.36
CA THR A 75 5.71 -10.61 1.49
C THR A 75 6.75 -11.61 0.99
N THR A 76 8.03 -11.30 1.14
CA THR A 76 9.14 -12.22 0.79
C THR A 76 9.26 -13.36 1.82
N ARG A 77 8.89 -13.08 3.06
CA ARG A 77 8.70 -14.03 4.18
C ARG A 77 7.73 -13.39 5.17
N HIS A 78 6.70 -14.13 5.58
CA HIS A 78 5.77 -13.74 6.63
C HIS A 78 6.10 -14.47 7.96
N HIS A 79 5.31 -14.28 9.00
CA HIS A 79 5.56 -14.82 10.35
C HIS A 79 5.63 -16.34 10.45
N ASP A 80 5.15 -17.07 9.44
CA ASP A 80 5.26 -18.52 9.33
C ASP A 80 6.67 -19.01 8.97
N GLY A 81 7.58 -18.09 8.61
CA GLY A 81 8.98 -18.37 8.33
C GLY A 81 9.27 -18.93 6.94
N PHE A 82 8.25 -19.14 6.08
CA PHE A 82 8.46 -19.63 4.71
C PHE A 82 8.92 -18.50 3.79
N SER A 83 10.08 -18.69 3.15
CA SER A 83 10.69 -17.72 2.24
C SER A 83 10.25 -17.97 0.80
N LEU A 84 9.73 -16.91 0.11
CA LEU A 84 9.37 -17.00 -1.31
C LEU A 84 10.57 -16.83 -2.25
N PHE A 85 11.76 -16.59 -1.72
CA PHE A 85 13.01 -16.37 -2.46
C PHE A 85 14.01 -17.50 -2.22
N ASP A 86 15.02 -17.58 -3.10
CA ASP A 86 16.18 -18.45 -2.89
C ASP A 86 17.00 -17.95 -1.70
N THR A 87 16.98 -18.71 -0.61
CA THR A 87 17.73 -18.39 0.61
C THR A 87 19.22 -18.68 0.50
N CYS A 88 19.70 -19.14 -0.64
CA CYS A 88 21.10 -19.49 -0.90
C CYS A 88 21.69 -20.47 0.13
N GLY A 89 20.87 -21.40 0.62
CA GLY A 89 21.25 -22.40 1.60
C GLY A 89 21.17 -21.96 3.07
N LEU A 90 20.66 -20.76 3.34
CA LEU A 90 20.40 -20.28 4.70
C LEU A 90 19.27 -21.08 5.38
N SER A 91 18.29 -21.54 4.58
CA SER A 91 17.18 -22.40 5.00
C SER A 91 16.74 -23.28 3.85
N ASN A 92 16.16 -24.46 4.16
CA ASN A 92 15.45 -25.28 3.17
C ASN A 92 13.91 -25.04 3.22
N PHE A 93 13.46 -24.15 4.06
CA PHE A 93 12.05 -23.77 4.19
C PHE A 93 11.74 -22.58 3.28
N ASP A 94 11.89 -22.80 1.96
CA ASP A 94 11.75 -21.78 0.93
C ASP A 94 11.10 -22.33 -0.35
N ALA A 95 10.76 -21.43 -1.27
CA ALA A 95 10.06 -21.76 -2.51
C ALA A 95 10.93 -22.56 -3.50
N VAL A 96 12.25 -22.44 -3.43
CA VAL A 96 13.17 -23.19 -4.32
C VAL A 96 13.21 -24.67 -3.92
N HIS A 97 13.02 -24.97 -2.64
CA HIS A 97 12.94 -26.34 -2.12
C HIS A 97 11.49 -26.88 -2.04
N ALA A 98 10.50 -26.06 -2.41
CA ALA A 98 9.09 -26.44 -2.50
C ALA A 98 8.76 -27.15 -3.83
N ALA A 99 7.52 -27.65 -3.98
CA ALA A 99 7.08 -28.31 -5.20
C ALA A 99 7.17 -27.41 -6.46
N CYS A 100 7.00 -26.09 -6.30
CA CYS A 100 7.19 -25.17 -7.42
C CYS A 100 8.64 -25.07 -7.90
N GLY A 101 9.65 -25.30 -7.02
CA GLY A 101 11.08 -25.28 -7.35
C GLY A 101 11.56 -23.95 -7.95
N ARG A 102 10.94 -22.81 -7.59
CA ARG A 102 11.14 -21.52 -8.25
C ARG A 102 11.42 -20.43 -7.23
N ASP A 103 12.27 -19.48 -7.61
CA ASP A 103 12.46 -18.21 -6.87
C ASP A 103 11.35 -17.23 -7.25
N LEU A 104 10.30 -17.20 -6.43
CA LEU A 104 9.12 -16.38 -6.70
C LEU A 104 9.40 -14.88 -6.55
N VAL A 105 10.34 -14.49 -5.70
CA VAL A 105 10.74 -13.07 -5.56
C VAL A 105 11.50 -12.60 -6.80
N ARG A 106 12.33 -13.46 -7.41
CA ARG A 106 12.99 -13.16 -8.68
C ARG A 106 11.95 -12.90 -9.77
N GLU A 107 10.99 -13.81 -9.95
CA GLU A 107 9.94 -13.65 -10.95
C GLU A 107 9.11 -12.38 -10.74
N PHE A 108 8.78 -12.08 -9.50
CA PHE A 108 8.07 -10.85 -9.13
C PHE A 108 8.87 -9.59 -9.52
N VAL A 109 10.15 -9.53 -9.15
CA VAL A 109 11.00 -8.36 -9.44
C VAL A 109 11.19 -8.18 -10.94
N ASP A 110 11.45 -9.28 -11.67
CA ASP A 110 11.65 -9.22 -13.12
C ASP A 110 10.39 -8.72 -13.84
N GLU A 111 9.21 -9.17 -13.40
CA GLU A 111 7.94 -8.71 -13.98
C GLU A 111 7.63 -7.24 -13.59
N CYS A 112 7.89 -6.83 -12.35
CA CYS A 112 7.76 -5.44 -11.93
C CYS A 112 8.61 -4.52 -12.82
N ASN A 113 9.88 -4.87 -13.02
CA ASN A 113 10.80 -4.11 -13.86
C ASN A 113 10.32 -4.06 -15.32
N ALA A 114 9.84 -5.18 -15.86
CA ALA A 114 9.32 -5.26 -17.23
C ALA A 114 8.09 -4.36 -17.45
N GLN A 115 7.25 -4.18 -16.43
CA GLN A 115 6.04 -3.36 -16.51
C GLN A 115 6.18 -1.94 -15.95
N GLY A 116 7.34 -1.56 -15.43
CA GLY A 116 7.63 -0.23 -14.87
C GLY A 116 6.95 0.04 -13.53
N ILE A 117 6.78 -1.00 -12.71
CA ILE A 117 6.30 -0.94 -11.32
C ILE A 117 7.50 -1.07 -10.38
N VAL A 118 7.52 -0.32 -9.29
CA VAL A 118 8.62 -0.38 -8.32
C VAL A 118 8.41 -1.53 -7.34
N PRO A 119 9.31 -2.54 -7.27
CA PRO A 119 9.19 -3.63 -6.31
C PRO A 119 9.66 -3.21 -4.92
N PHE A 120 8.88 -3.54 -3.89
CA PHE A 120 9.22 -3.44 -2.48
C PHE A 120 9.09 -4.81 -1.82
N PHE A 121 9.86 -5.04 -0.76
CA PHE A 121 9.88 -6.28 -0.02
C PHE A 121 9.35 -6.09 1.39
N TYR A 122 8.22 -6.71 1.72
CA TYR A 122 7.89 -6.96 3.11
C TYR A 122 8.75 -8.14 3.59
N HIS A 123 9.35 -8.00 4.76
CA HIS A 123 10.11 -9.05 5.40
C HIS A 123 9.85 -9.06 6.91
N THR A 124 9.37 -10.19 7.41
CA THR A 124 9.03 -10.32 8.83
C THR A 124 10.25 -10.23 9.73
N LEU A 125 10.11 -9.55 10.86
CA LEU A 125 11.04 -9.63 11.98
C LEU A 125 10.74 -10.86 12.87
N LEU A 126 9.47 -11.18 13.04
CA LEU A 126 8.96 -12.30 13.82
C LEU A 126 9.00 -13.60 12.99
N ASP A 127 9.39 -14.72 13.62
CA ASP A 127 9.34 -16.03 12.99
C ASP A 127 8.84 -17.09 13.99
N TRP A 128 7.62 -17.60 13.73
CA TRP A 128 7.03 -18.63 14.60
C TRP A 128 7.68 -19.98 14.44
N ASN A 129 8.38 -20.22 13.34
CA ASN A 129 8.89 -21.52 12.95
C ASN A 129 10.37 -21.68 13.26
N HIS A 130 11.15 -20.61 13.22
CA HIS A 130 12.58 -20.65 13.47
C HIS A 130 12.89 -20.98 14.94
N PRO A 131 13.63 -22.06 15.25
CA PRO A 131 13.87 -22.49 16.65
C PRO A 131 14.61 -21.40 17.46
N ASP A 132 15.63 -20.77 16.87
CA ASP A 132 16.44 -19.77 17.55
C ASP A 132 15.68 -18.48 17.88
N TYR A 133 14.52 -18.24 17.27
CA TYR A 133 13.68 -17.10 17.63
C TYR A 133 13.29 -17.09 19.11
N LYS A 134 13.06 -18.28 19.68
CA LYS A 134 12.72 -18.45 21.10
C LYS A 134 13.94 -18.84 21.94
N GLU A 135 14.79 -19.71 21.42
CA GLU A 135 15.83 -20.37 22.18
C GLU A 135 17.15 -19.58 22.21
N HIS A 136 17.51 -18.94 21.07
CA HIS A 136 18.80 -18.24 20.90
C HIS A 136 18.64 -16.97 20.04
N PHE A 137 17.91 -15.99 20.56
CA PHE A 137 17.52 -14.80 19.82
C PHE A 137 18.69 -14.07 19.09
N PRO A 138 19.91 -13.95 19.66
CA PRO A 138 21.03 -13.36 18.90
C PRO A 138 21.39 -14.13 17.61
N ARG A 139 21.29 -15.47 17.60
CA ARG A 139 21.50 -16.28 16.37
C ARG A 139 20.39 -16.06 15.36
N TYR A 140 19.17 -15.91 15.86
CA TYR A 140 18.05 -15.56 14.99
C TYR A 140 18.26 -14.18 14.32
N ILE A 141 18.82 -13.21 15.05
CA ILE A 141 19.15 -11.89 14.48
C ILE A 141 20.20 -12.02 13.37
N ASP A 142 21.23 -12.84 13.54
CA ASP A 142 22.20 -13.12 12.47
C ASP A 142 21.50 -13.74 11.24
N TYR A 143 20.65 -14.74 11.43
CA TYR A 143 19.82 -15.33 10.37
C TYR A 143 18.93 -14.28 9.66
N LEU A 144 18.29 -13.38 10.42
CA LEU A 144 17.46 -12.30 9.86
C LEU A 144 18.29 -11.35 8.99
N ILE A 145 19.45 -10.93 9.50
CA ILE A 145 20.35 -10.01 8.78
C ILE A 145 20.89 -10.68 7.51
N ASP A 146 21.32 -11.93 7.58
CA ASP A 146 21.80 -12.68 6.41
C ASP A 146 20.71 -12.83 5.34
N SER A 147 19.47 -13.07 5.75
CA SER A 147 18.34 -13.18 4.84
C SER A 147 18.03 -11.84 4.13
N VAL A 148 18.13 -10.71 4.85
CA VAL A 148 17.97 -9.38 4.26
C VAL A 148 19.17 -9.03 3.35
N GLU A 149 20.39 -9.44 3.71
CA GLU A 149 21.56 -9.25 2.86
C GLU A 149 21.41 -9.96 1.50
N ILE A 150 20.87 -11.20 1.49
CA ILE A 150 20.53 -11.94 0.26
C ILE A 150 19.55 -11.13 -0.60
N LEU A 151 18.48 -10.63 0.00
CA LEU A 151 17.49 -9.81 -0.71
C LEU A 151 18.11 -8.51 -1.27
N CYS A 152 19.00 -7.88 -0.53
CA CYS A 152 19.69 -6.67 -0.98
C CYS A 152 20.63 -6.89 -2.18
N LYS A 153 21.28 -8.07 -2.24
CA LYS A 153 22.33 -8.36 -3.23
C LYS A 153 21.78 -8.96 -4.52
N ASN A 154 20.78 -9.84 -4.42
CA ASN A 154 20.47 -10.75 -5.50
C ASN A 154 19.35 -10.26 -6.43
N TYR A 155 18.56 -9.26 -6.06
CA TYR A 155 17.34 -8.89 -6.78
C TYR A 155 17.42 -7.55 -7.52
N GLY A 156 18.62 -6.98 -7.67
CA GLY A 156 18.81 -5.68 -8.31
C GLY A 156 18.32 -4.53 -7.45
N LYS A 157 17.97 -3.41 -8.09
CA LYS A 157 17.49 -2.23 -7.36
C LYS A 157 16.02 -2.42 -6.95
N VAL A 158 15.76 -2.25 -5.66
CA VAL A 158 14.40 -2.30 -5.09
C VAL A 158 14.02 -0.94 -4.49
N GLY A 159 12.71 -0.67 -4.40
CA GLY A 159 12.20 0.56 -3.84
C GLY A 159 12.38 0.65 -2.32
N GLY A 160 12.31 -0.47 -1.62
CA GLY A 160 12.48 -0.49 -0.18
C GLY A 160 12.15 -1.81 0.50
N PHE A 161 12.33 -1.80 1.81
CA PHE A 161 12.03 -2.89 2.73
C PHE A 161 10.95 -2.44 3.72
N TRP A 162 9.96 -3.27 3.92
CA TRP A 162 8.85 -3.08 4.85
C TRP A 162 8.91 -4.17 5.93
N PHE A 163 9.26 -3.81 7.15
CA PHE A 163 9.42 -4.72 8.27
C PHE A 163 8.19 -4.73 9.17
N ASP A 164 7.92 -5.91 9.77
CA ASP A 164 6.80 -6.12 10.67
C ASP A 164 7.11 -7.19 11.73
N GLY A 165 6.34 -7.20 12.83
CA GLY A 165 6.51 -8.17 13.91
C GLY A 165 7.36 -7.69 15.09
N PHE A 166 7.78 -6.42 15.11
CA PHE A 166 8.50 -5.82 16.25
C PHE A 166 7.74 -5.95 17.56
N TRP A 167 6.43 -5.82 17.53
CA TRP A 167 5.51 -5.86 18.67
C TRP A 167 5.54 -7.18 19.44
N ASP A 168 5.99 -8.30 18.88
CA ASP A 168 6.11 -9.60 19.59
C ASP A 168 7.19 -9.58 20.66
N LYS A 169 8.26 -8.84 20.41
CA LYS A 169 9.39 -8.69 21.36
C LYS A 169 9.85 -7.22 21.44
N PRO A 170 9.00 -6.28 21.92
CA PRO A 170 9.29 -4.86 21.85
C PRO A 170 10.51 -4.43 22.69
N ASN A 171 10.91 -5.23 23.69
CA ASN A 171 12.04 -4.98 24.57
C ASN A 171 13.30 -5.78 24.19
N ALA A 172 13.27 -6.58 23.12
CA ALA A 172 14.43 -7.33 22.68
C ALA A 172 15.42 -6.43 21.91
N ASP A 173 16.69 -6.81 21.94
CA ASP A 173 17.71 -6.17 21.10
C ASP A 173 17.62 -6.72 19.68
N TRP A 174 16.89 -6.03 18.81
CA TRP A 174 16.74 -6.35 17.41
C TRP A 174 17.94 -5.97 16.54
N GLN A 175 18.93 -5.29 17.11
CA GLN A 175 20.13 -4.82 16.43
C GLN A 175 19.81 -4.07 15.13
N PHE A 176 18.85 -3.17 15.17
CA PHE A 176 18.39 -2.42 13.99
C PHE A 176 19.50 -1.63 13.30
N ASP A 177 20.50 -1.13 14.04
CA ASP A 177 21.67 -0.48 13.45
C ASP A 177 22.40 -1.42 12.47
N ARG A 178 22.59 -2.69 12.82
CA ARG A 178 23.21 -3.70 11.95
C ARG A 178 22.32 -4.04 10.77
N LEU A 179 21.04 -4.27 11.02
CA LEU A 179 20.07 -4.62 9.97
C LEU A 179 19.96 -3.51 8.91
N TYR A 180 19.79 -2.27 9.35
CA TYR A 180 19.63 -1.14 8.44
C TYR A 180 20.94 -0.77 7.74
N ALA A 181 22.11 -0.93 8.41
CA ALA A 181 23.40 -0.74 7.78
C ALA A 181 23.64 -1.65 6.58
N ILE A 182 23.14 -2.90 6.61
CA ILE A 182 23.21 -3.82 5.47
C ILE A 182 22.39 -3.30 4.30
N ILE A 183 21.18 -2.79 4.55
CA ILE A 183 20.35 -2.20 3.51
C ILE A 183 21.06 -0.97 2.91
N ARG A 184 21.52 -0.04 3.75
CA ARG A 184 22.24 1.17 3.28
C ARG A 184 23.50 0.85 2.49
N LYS A 185 24.21 -0.23 2.85
CA LYS A 185 25.42 -0.68 2.15
C LYS A 185 25.15 -1.12 0.72
N TYR A 186 24.10 -1.89 0.48
CA TYR A 186 23.81 -2.49 -0.82
C TYR A 186 22.73 -1.77 -1.61
N GLN A 187 21.80 -1.12 -0.92
CA GLN A 187 20.63 -0.45 -1.46
C GLN A 187 20.48 0.94 -0.81
N PRO A 188 21.42 1.89 -1.03
CA PRO A 188 21.46 3.16 -0.28
C PRO A 188 20.23 4.05 -0.50
N GLU A 189 19.49 3.86 -1.59
CA GLU A 189 18.27 4.60 -1.91
C GLU A 189 16.99 3.82 -1.62
N ALA A 190 17.08 2.59 -1.09
CA ALA A 190 15.90 1.83 -0.72
C ALA A 190 15.25 2.41 0.56
N MET A 191 13.93 2.55 0.55
CA MET A 191 13.17 2.95 1.73
C MET A 191 13.30 1.89 2.82
N ILE A 192 13.50 2.33 4.06
CA ILE A 192 13.38 1.49 5.26
C ILE A 192 12.09 1.88 5.95
N ILE A 193 11.11 0.97 5.93
CA ILE A 193 9.82 1.12 6.57
C ILE A 193 9.73 0.01 7.63
N ASN A 194 9.34 0.34 8.84
CA ASN A 194 9.16 -0.64 9.90
C ASN A 194 7.89 -0.32 10.68
N ASN A 195 6.98 -1.28 10.76
CA ASN A 195 5.72 -1.15 11.45
C ASN A 195 5.90 -1.26 12.97
N THR A 196 6.63 -0.28 13.54
CA THR A 196 6.94 -0.23 14.98
C THR A 196 5.90 0.57 15.77
N GLY A 197 5.00 1.25 15.09
CA GLY A 197 4.04 2.20 15.67
C GLY A 197 2.63 1.66 15.89
N LEU A 198 2.41 0.35 16.07
CA LEU A 198 1.07 -0.21 16.28
C LEU A 198 0.32 0.37 17.48
N SER A 199 1.03 0.72 18.55
CA SER A 199 0.47 1.39 19.74
C SER A 199 0.46 2.91 19.64
N ALA A 200 1.22 3.48 18.70
CA ALA A 200 1.40 4.92 18.50
C ALA A 200 1.60 5.19 17.00
N LEU A 201 0.49 5.10 16.24
CA LEU A 201 0.51 5.27 14.78
C LEU A 201 1.18 6.59 14.37
N GLY A 202 2.06 6.52 13.39
CA GLY A 202 2.79 7.69 12.88
C GLY A 202 4.06 8.04 13.65
N GLU A 203 4.50 7.23 14.59
CA GLU A 203 5.77 7.41 15.29
C GLU A 203 6.93 6.67 14.62
N VAL A 204 8.15 7.16 14.84
CA VAL A 204 9.40 6.60 14.33
C VAL A 204 10.25 6.14 15.50
N SER A 205 10.53 4.85 15.57
CA SER A 205 11.33 4.25 16.65
C SER A 205 12.84 4.25 16.38
N HIS A 206 13.28 4.57 15.16
CA HIS A 206 14.69 4.53 14.77
C HIS A 206 15.02 5.61 13.72
N PRO A 207 16.20 6.28 13.79
CA PRO A 207 16.54 7.37 12.86
C PRO A 207 16.67 6.95 11.39
N GLU A 208 16.96 5.68 11.10
CA GLU A 208 17.03 5.17 9.73
C GLU A 208 15.67 4.82 9.10
N ILE A 209 14.58 4.86 9.85
CA ILE A 209 13.24 4.59 9.31
C ILE A 209 12.80 5.79 8.47
N ASP A 210 12.47 5.57 7.21
CA ASP A 210 12.18 6.59 6.20
C ASP A 210 10.69 6.91 6.05
N SER A 211 9.81 6.07 6.59
CA SER A 211 8.36 6.29 6.56
C SER A 211 7.71 5.86 7.87
N VAL A 212 6.79 6.66 8.36
CA VAL A 212 5.85 6.24 9.40
C VAL A 212 4.74 5.39 8.79
N THR A 213 4.15 4.49 9.58
CA THR A 213 3.04 3.62 9.16
C THR A 213 1.76 3.95 9.90
N PHE A 214 0.63 3.82 9.19
CA PHE A 214 -0.72 3.93 9.75
C PHE A 214 -1.49 2.66 9.36
N GLU A 215 -1.33 1.59 10.14
CA GLU A 215 -1.97 0.31 9.85
C GLU A 215 -3.45 0.38 10.19
N ARG A 216 -4.32 0.19 9.18
CA ARG A 216 -5.80 0.23 9.30
C ARG A 216 -6.30 1.47 10.05
N GLY A 217 -5.44 2.48 10.21
CA GLY A 217 -5.72 3.69 10.95
C GLY A 217 -5.88 4.90 10.04
N ASN A 218 -6.31 6.02 10.64
CA ASN A 218 -6.43 7.27 9.92
C ASN A 218 -5.03 7.87 9.69
N PRO A 219 -4.67 8.24 8.46
CA PRO A 219 -3.43 8.96 8.20
C PRO A 219 -3.47 10.33 8.89
N ALA A 220 -2.30 10.84 9.24
CA ALA A 220 -2.14 12.15 9.86
C ALA A 220 -0.92 12.88 9.29
N PHE A 221 -0.79 14.16 9.59
CA PHE A 221 0.41 14.90 9.24
C PHE A 221 1.64 14.33 9.96
N VAL A 222 2.66 14.05 9.15
CA VAL A 222 3.95 13.56 9.64
C VAL A 222 4.84 14.76 9.97
N ASP A 223 5.47 14.77 11.15
CA ASP A 223 6.44 15.80 11.52
C ASP A 223 7.73 15.64 10.69
N ARG A 224 7.93 16.57 9.77
CA ARG A 224 9.09 16.65 8.87
C ARG A 224 10.10 17.73 9.29
N SER A 225 9.94 18.32 10.47
CA SER A 225 10.76 19.45 10.92
C SER A 225 12.23 19.09 11.15
N LYS A 226 12.53 17.85 11.52
CA LYS A 226 13.88 17.38 11.82
C LYS A 226 14.60 16.78 10.60
N ARG A 227 13.88 16.07 9.75
CA ARG A 227 14.38 15.47 8.50
C ARG A 227 13.21 15.12 7.59
N PRO A 228 13.45 14.94 6.28
CA PRO A 228 12.46 14.36 5.40
C PRO A 228 12.07 12.95 5.89
N ILE A 229 10.77 12.69 5.95
CA ILE A 229 10.19 11.41 6.28
C ILE A 229 8.86 11.26 5.55
N ALA A 230 8.58 10.08 5.02
CA ALA A 230 7.31 9.78 4.38
C ALA A 230 6.25 9.33 5.39
N GLY A 231 5.02 9.24 4.93
CA GLY A 231 3.93 8.54 5.62
C GLY A 231 3.28 7.54 4.66
N GLU A 232 2.85 6.41 5.18
CA GLU A 232 2.13 5.39 4.43
C GLU A 232 1.04 4.76 5.28
N MET A 233 -0.18 4.70 4.74
CA MET A 233 -1.27 3.95 5.35
C MET A 233 -1.45 2.65 4.61
N CYS A 234 -1.43 1.51 5.32
CA CYS A 234 -1.79 0.22 4.75
C CYS A 234 -3.20 -0.20 5.20
N GLN A 235 -3.97 -0.75 4.26
CA GLN A 235 -5.36 -1.15 4.45
C GLN A 235 -5.66 -2.44 3.68
N VAL A 236 -6.62 -3.21 4.16
CA VAL A 236 -7.10 -4.44 3.53
C VAL A 236 -8.37 -4.22 2.72
N LEU A 237 -8.57 -5.01 1.67
CA LEU A 237 -9.83 -5.04 0.89
C LEU A 237 -11.00 -5.59 1.72
N ASN A 238 -10.74 -6.58 2.57
CA ASN A 238 -11.71 -7.27 3.44
C ASN A 238 -11.23 -7.24 4.90
N ASP A 239 -11.29 -8.35 5.65
CA ASP A 239 -10.85 -8.40 7.05
C ASP A 239 -9.45 -8.99 7.24
N HIS A 240 -8.91 -9.72 6.24
CA HIS A 240 -7.64 -10.43 6.32
C HIS A 240 -6.57 -9.80 5.42
N TRP A 241 -5.28 -9.96 5.81
CA TRP A 241 -4.16 -9.62 4.94
C TRP A 241 -3.91 -10.74 3.93
N GLY A 242 -3.81 -11.99 4.39
CA GLY A 242 -3.68 -13.17 3.54
C GLY A 242 -5.04 -13.66 3.03
N TYR A 243 -5.01 -14.47 1.97
CA TYR A 243 -6.22 -15.03 1.39
C TYR A 243 -7.05 -15.85 2.40
N ALA A 244 -8.33 -15.48 2.54
CA ALA A 244 -9.31 -16.20 3.34
C ALA A 244 -10.55 -16.48 2.46
N ILE A 245 -10.80 -17.77 2.17
CA ILE A 245 -11.81 -18.20 1.19
C ILE A 245 -13.24 -17.80 1.57
N ASN A 246 -13.50 -17.71 2.87
CA ASN A 246 -14.84 -17.38 3.42
C ASN A 246 -14.97 -15.92 3.86
N ASP A 247 -13.96 -15.09 3.60
CA ASP A 247 -14.03 -13.67 3.89
C ASP A 247 -14.69 -12.92 2.72
N CYS A 248 -15.98 -12.62 2.94
CA CYS A 248 -16.78 -11.85 1.98
C CYS A 248 -17.08 -10.43 2.48
N ASN A 249 -16.43 -9.98 3.57
CA ASN A 249 -16.67 -8.68 4.19
C ASN A 249 -15.84 -7.58 3.51
N TYR A 250 -16.07 -7.37 2.23
CA TYR A 250 -15.34 -6.39 1.44
C TYR A 250 -15.76 -4.96 1.74
N LYS A 251 -14.78 -4.09 1.84
CA LYS A 251 -14.97 -2.65 1.85
C LYS A 251 -15.52 -2.18 0.51
N SER A 252 -16.37 -1.18 0.54
CA SER A 252 -16.87 -0.58 -0.71
C SER A 252 -15.76 0.14 -1.47
N VAL A 253 -15.87 0.20 -2.80
CA VAL A 253 -14.96 1.00 -3.63
C VAL A 253 -14.93 2.46 -3.17
N LYS A 254 -16.07 2.99 -2.73
CA LYS A 254 -16.16 4.35 -2.16
C LYS A 254 -15.25 4.50 -0.94
N GLU A 255 -15.35 3.62 0.05
CA GLU A 255 -14.54 3.66 1.26
C GLU A 255 -13.04 3.58 0.95
N LEU A 256 -12.63 2.72 0.01
CA LEU A 256 -11.24 2.58 -0.40
C LEU A 256 -10.71 3.81 -1.13
N LEU A 257 -11.52 4.45 -1.96
CA LEU A 257 -11.19 5.72 -2.59
C LEU A 257 -11.12 6.87 -1.57
N GLU A 258 -12.00 6.88 -0.57
CA GLU A 258 -11.92 7.84 0.53
C GLU A 258 -10.63 7.69 1.34
N ASN A 259 -10.19 6.45 1.60
CA ASN A 259 -8.90 6.18 2.24
C ASN A 259 -7.73 6.70 1.39
N LEU A 260 -7.75 6.48 0.08
CA LEU A 260 -6.73 7.00 -0.83
C LEU A 260 -6.65 8.54 -0.79
N VAL A 261 -7.80 9.22 -0.87
CA VAL A 261 -7.87 10.68 -0.81
C VAL A 261 -7.42 11.22 0.55
N ASP A 262 -7.80 10.55 1.64
CA ASP A 262 -7.35 10.92 2.99
C ASP A 262 -5.83 10.78 3.14
N CYS A 263 -5.23 9.75 2.55
CA CYS A 263 -3.78 9.66 2.49
C CYS A 263 -3.16 10.86 1.77
N ARG A 264 -3.68 11.23 0.61
CA ARG A 264 -3.17 12.39 -0.15
C ARG A 264 -3.33 13.71 0.61
N ARG A 265 -4.41 13.87 1.40
CA ARG A 265 -4.63 15.04 2.26
C ARG A 265 -3.49 15.27 3.25
N TYR A 266 -2.78 14.21 3.66
CA TYR A 266 -1.69 14.27 4.64
C TYR A 266 -0.32 14.01 4.03
N ASP A 267 -0.19 14.07 2.69
CA ASP A 267 1.03 13.71 1.95
C ASP A 267 1.55 12.31 2.31
N CYS A 268 0.62 11.37 2.52
CA CYS A 268 0.91 9.97 2.75
C CYS A 268 0.62 9.13 1.51
N ASN A 269 1.34 8.03 1.35
CA ASN A 269 1.01 7.01 0.37
C ASN A 269 -0.10 6.10 0.89
N PHE A 270 -0.87 5.53 -0.03
CA PHE A 270 -1.85 4.50 0.25
C PHE A 270 -1.36 3.16 -0.26
N LEU A 271 -1.27 2.16 0.62
CA LEU A 271 -0.84 0.79 0.33
C LEU A 271 -2.02 -0.16 0.56
N LEU A 272 -2.74 -0.52 -0.50
CA LEU A 272 -3.94 -1.35 -0.44
C LEU A 272 -3.58 -2.81 -0.63
N ASN A 273 -4.02 -3.68 0.28
CA ASN A 273 -3.65 -5.09 0.31
C ASN A 273 -4.58 -6.00 -0.47
N THR A 274 -3.98 -7.02 -1.12
CA THR A 274 -4.65 -8.22 -1.62
C THR A 274 -3.93 -9.48 -1.10
N GLY A 275 -4.67 -10.51 -0.76
CA GLY A 275 -4.14 -11.83 -0.44
C GLY A 275 -4.22 -12.76 -1.65
N LEU A 276 -3.10 -13.28 -2.14
CA LEU A 276 -3.12 -14.23 -3.26
C LEU A 276 -3.61 -15.61 -2.84
N ARG A 277 -4.30 -16.30 -3.74
CA ARG A 277 -4.71 -17.68 -3.59
C ARG A 277 -3.49 -18.60 -3.46
N GLY A 278 -3.72 -19.84 -3.02
CA GLY A 278 -2.65 -20.81 -2.78
C GLY A 278 -1.81 -21.17 -4.01
N ASP A 279 -2.31 -20.91 -5.20
CA ASP A 279 -1.62 -21.07 -6.49
C ASP A 279 -0.95 -19.79 -7.01
N GLY A 280 -0.96 -18.72 -6.20
CA GLY A 280 -0.41 -17.41 -6.55
C GLY A 280 -1.33 -16.53 -7.41
N THR A 281 -2.53 -16.98 -7.76
CA THR A 281 -3.47 -16.18 -8.57
C THR A 281 -4.19 -15.13 -7.71
N VAL A 282 -4.53 -14.00 -8.33
CA VAL A 282 -5.32 -12.96 -7.68
C VAL A 282 -6.78 -13.44 -7.56
N ASN A 283 -7.39 -13.20 -6.40
CA ASN A 283 -8.82 -13.48 -6.25
C ASN A 283 -9.63 -12.61 -7.23
N PRO A 284 -10.58 -13.19 -8.01
CA PRO A 284 -11.40 -12.44 -8.95
C PRO A 284 -12.16 -11.25 -8.34
N MET A 285 -12.62 -11.36 -7.09
CA MET A 285 -13.29 -10.26 -6.40
C MET A 285 -12.31 -9.11 -6.14
N ASP A 286 -11.10 -9.42 -5.66
CA ASP A 286 -10.05 -8.41 -5.44
C ASP A 286 -9.69 -7.71 -6.76
N ALA A 287 -9.51 -8.49 -7.84
CA ALA A 287 -9.21 -7.94 -9.16
C ALA A 287 -10.32 -7.02 -9.68
N CYS A 288 -11.59 -7.36 -9.42
CA CYS A 288 -12.75 -6.54 -9.79
C CYS A 288 -12.73 -5.21 -9.04
N ILE A 289 -12.59 -5.23 -7.70
CA ILE A 289 -12.56 -4.02 -6.86
C ILE A 289 -11.37 -3.13 -7.26
N LEU A 290 -10.17 -3.71 -7.40
CA LEU A 290 -8.97 -3.00 -7.84
C LEU A 290 -9.16 -2.37 -9.23
N GLY A 291 -9.84 -3.05 -10.14
CA GLY A 291 -10.17 -2.52 -11.46
C GLY A 291 -11.11 -1.31 -11.39
N GLU A 292 -12.11 -1.32 -10.51
CA GLU A 292 -13.02 -0.17 -10.31
C GLU A 292 -12.28 1.02 -9.68
N ILE A 293 -11.40 0.78 -8.70
CA ILE A 293 -10.52 1.82 -8.15
C ILE A 293 -9.67 2.42 -9.27
N GLY A 294 -9.10 1.58 -10.15
CA GLY A 294 -8.27 2.03 -11.26
C GLY A 294 -9.00 2.97 -12.21
N LYS A 295 -10.27 2.72 -12.52
CA LYS A 295 -11.07 3.62 -13.37
C LYS A 295 -11.14 5.04 -12.79
N TRP A 296 -11.26 5.17 -11.47
CA TRP A 296 -11.26 6.46 -10.79
C TRP A 296 -9.86 7.07 -10.77
N VAL A 297 -8.84 6.27 -10.41
CA VAL A 297 -7.43 6.72 -10.30
C VAL A 297 -6.91 7.25 -11.64
N TYR A 298 -7.22 6.60 -12.76
CA TYR A 298 -6.79 7.06 -14.08
C TYR A 298 -7.44 8.39 -14.48
N LYS A 299 -8.71 8.60 -14.15
CA LYS A 299 -9.39 9.88 -14.40
C LYS A 299 -8.87 11.01 -13.52
N ASN A 300 -8.46 10.70 -12.29
CA ASN A 300 -8.02 11.65 -11.28
C ASN A 300 -6.52 11.51 -10.95
N SER A 301 -5.71 11.11 -11.93
CA SER A 301 -4.28 10.81 -11.72
C SER A 301 -3.49 12.00 -11.20
N GLU A 302 -3.85 13.23 -11.60
CA GLU A 302 -3.23 14.45 -11.11
C GLU A 302 -3.38 14.59 -9.58
N VAL A 303 -4.55 14.25 -9.05
CA VAL A 303 -4.83 14.29 -7.60
C VAL A 303 -4.01 13.23 -6.85
N VAL A 304 -3.90 12.03 -7.41
CA VAL A 304 -3.24 10.92 -6.74
C VAL A 304 -1.73 11.07 -6.71
N TYR A 305 -1.11 11.59 -7.79
CA TYR A 305 0.35 11.55 -7.93
C TYR A 305 1.03 12.92 -7.87
N ASN A 306 0.33 14.01 -8.22
CA ASN A 306 0.95 15.33 -8.37
C ASN A 306 0.49 16.32 -7.29
N ALA A 307 -0.71 16.12 -6.72
CA ALA A 307 -1.23 17.02 -5.71
C ALA A 307 -0.56 16.82 -4.33
N LYS A 308 -0.49 17.91 -3.58
CA LYS A 308 0.08 17.97 -2.22
C LYS A 308 -0.96 18.53 -1.26
N SER A 309 -0.75 18.30 0.03
CA SER A 309 -1.52 18.95 1.07
C SER A 309 -1.37 20.48 1.00
N CYS A 310 -2.40 21.21 1.43
CA CYS A 310 -2.35 22.66 1.59
C CYS A 310 -3.17 23.10 2.81
N ASP A 311 -2.96 24.36 3.22
CA ASP A 311 -3.64 24.93 4.40
C ASP A 311 -5.06 25.45 4.08
N ILE A 312 -5.48 25.42 2.82
CA ILE A 312 -6.80 25.88 2.41
C ILE A 312 -7.85 24.87 2.88
N LYS A 313 -8.86 25.36 3.59
CA LYS A 313 -9.97 24.55 4.08
C LYS A 313 -11.24 24.88 3.31
N ALA A 314 -12.00 23.85 3.00
CA ALA A 314 -13.35 23.98 2.47
C ALA A 314 -14.34 23.20 3.34
N GLU A 315 -15.58 23.68 3.37
CA GLU A 315 -16.68 22.88 3.89
C GLU A 315 -17.04 21.78 2.89
N ASN A 316 -17.32 20.58 3.39
CA ASN A 316 -17.74 19.41 2.61
C ASN A 316 -16.75 18.90 1.54
N ALA A 317 -15.51 19.39 1.52
CA ALA A 317 -14.50 18.99 0.55
C ALA A 317 -13.09 18.97 1.15
N ILE A 318 -12.18 18.28 0.48
CA ILE A 318 -10.74 18.34 0.75
C ILE A 318 -10.09 19.15 -0.38
N ILE A 319 -9.22 20.10 -0.01
CA ILE A 319 -8.45 20.86 -0.98
C ILE A 319 -7.02 20.34 -1.01
N LEU A 320 -6.53 20.11 -2.22
CA LEU A 320 -5.15 19.75 -2.49
C LEU A 320 -4.56 20.75 -3.48
N GLN A 321 -3.27 21.02 -3.36
CA GLN A 321 -2.55 21.94 -4.24
C GLN A 321 -1.86 21.18 -5.37
N GLY A 322 -2.10 21.58 -6.61
CA GLY A 322 -1.31 21.25 -7.80
C GLY A 322 -0.20 22.27 -8.05
N ASP A 323 0.48 22.17 -9.20
CA ASP A 323 1.57 23.08 -9.55
C ASP A 323 1.05 24.51 -9.87
N ASP A 324 -0.07 24.62 -10.59
CA ASP A 324 -0.71 25.87 -11.01
C ASP A 324 -2.23 25.88 -10.77
N CYS A 325 -2.70 25.04 -9.87
CA CYS A 325 -4.13 24.84 -9.64
C CYS A 325 -4.38 24.26 -8.25
N TYR A 326 -5.67 24.20 -7.88
CA TYR A 326 -6.15 23.48 -6.70
C TYR A 326 -7.15 22.41 -7.12
N TYR A 327 -7.15 21.30 -6.40
CA TYR A 327 -8.12 20.23 -6.56
C TYR A 327 -9.08 20.22 -5.38
N VAL A 328 -10.37 20.28 -5.66
CA VAL A 328 -11.43 20.19 -4.65
C VAL A 328 -12.04 18.80 -4.74
N VAL A 329 -11.75 17.96 -3.75
CA VAL A 329 -12.21 16.56 -3.70
C VAL A 329 -13.44 16.46 -2.83
N ILE A 330 -14.55 16.05 -3.43
CA ILE A 330 -15.87 15.98 -2.80
C ILE A 330 -16.25 14.52 -2.60
N LYS A 331 -16.31 14.09 -1.34
CA LYS A 331 -16.56 12.68 -0.97
C LYS A 331 -18.04 12.26 -1.03
N ASN A 332 -18.94 13.17 -0.73
CA ASN A 332 -20.38 12.89 -0.62
C ASN A 332 -21.17 13.56 -1.73
N VAL A 333 -20.98 13.07 -2.94
CA VAL A 333 -21.73 13.55 -4.09
C VAL A 333 -23.06 12.79 -4.18
N PRO A 334 -24.21 13.47 -4.08
CA PRO A 334 -25.49 12.83 -4.23
C PRO A 334 -25.72 12.40 -5.68
N MET A 335 -26.54 11.37 -5.87
CA MET A 335 -27.09 11.00 -7.16
C MET A 335 -28.54 11.42 -7.22
N SER A 336 -28.96 12.08 -8.30
CA SER A 336 -30.35 12.39 -8.56
C SER A 336 -30.73 12.06 -10.00
N ALA A 337 -31.88 11.42 -10.17
CA ALA A 337 -32.50 11.20 -11.46
C ALA A 337 -33.31 12.42 -11.94
N ASP A 338 -33.56 13.40 -11.06
CA ASP A 338 -34.32 14.61 -11.37
C ASP A 338 -33.37 15.77 -11.74
N PRO A 339 -33.36 16.23 -13.00
CA PRO A 339 -32.53 17.36 -13.44
C PRO A 339 -32.80 18.66 -12.67
N ASN A 340 -34.00 18.82 -12.09
CA ASN A 340 -34.34 20.01 -11.30
C ASN A 340 -33.68 19.97 -9.92
N VAL A 341 -33.60 18.80 -9.32
CA VAL A 341 -32.88 18.59 -8.03
C VAL A 341 -31.39 18.80 -8.19
N GLN A 342 -30.83 18.51 -9.35
CA GLN A 342 -29.40 18.74 -9.65
C GLN A 342 -28.96 20.21 -9.55
N ARG A 343 -29.88 21.13 -9.60
CA ARG A 343 -29.64 22.59 -9.58
C ARG A 343 -30.08 23.27 -8.28
N GLN A 344 -30.56 22.53 -7.30
CA GLN A 344 -31.05 23.10 -6.05
C GLN A 344 -29.94 23.32 -5.04
N GLU A 345 -30.05 24.43 -4.31
CA GLU A 345 -29.14 24.85 -3.23
C GLU A 345 -28.96 23.84 -2.08
N GLY A 346 -29.83 22.85 -1.97
CA GLY A 346 -29.79 21.82 -0.91
C GLY A 346 -28.80 20.68 -1.13
N ILE A 347 -28.09 20.61 -2.25
CA ILE A 347 -27.16 19.48 -2.55
C ILE A 347 -25.80 19.68 -1.87
N GLY A 348 -25.49 20.88 -1.44
CA GLY A 348 -24.24 21.23 -0.78
C GLY A 348 -23.43 22.23 -1.60
N GLN A 349 -22.73 23.09 -0.87
CA GLN A 349 -21.85 24.09 -1.42
C GLN A 349 -20.43 23.80 -1.01
N VAL A 350 -19.50 24.15 -1.89
CA VAL A 350 -18.07 24.23 -1.58
C VAL A 350 -17.68 25.70 -1.61
N CYS A 351 -17.06 26.16 -0.54
CA CYS A 351 -16.54 27.51 -0.43
C CYS A 351 -15.00 27.44 -0.40
N VAL A 352 -14.36 28.11 -1.36
CA VAL A 352 -12.92 28.24 -1.46
C VAL A 352 -12.54 29.70 -1.27
N LYS A 353 -11.61 29.98 -0.38
CA LYS A 353 -11.11 31.34 -0.17
C LYS A 353 -10.10 31.70 -1.25
N GLY A 354 -10.37 32.79 -1.99
CA GLY A 354 -9.50 33.32 -3.04
C GLY A 354 -10.23 33.60 -4.34
N GLU A 355 -9.58 34.30 -5.27
CA GLU A 355 -10.13 34.60 -6.58
C GLU A 355 -9.98 33.38 -7.50
N VAL A 356 -11.11 32.82 -7.91
CA VAL A 356 -11.15 31.67 -8.83
C VAL A 356 -11.27 32.17 -10.25
N LEU A 357 -10.25 31.92 -11.07
CA LEU A 357 -10.20 32.32 -12.48
C LEU A 357 -11.00 31.38 -13.39
N SER A 358 -10.97 30.10 -13.12
CA SER A 358 -11.74 29.06 -13.82
C SER A 358 -11.90 27.82 -12.96
N ALA A 359 -12.96 27.06 -13.20
CA ALA A 359 -13.24 25.79 -12.54
C ALA A 359 -13.85 24.80 -13.53
N GLU A 360 -13.45 23.53 -13.42
CA GLU A 360 -13.98 22.44 -14.25
C GLU A 360 -14.01 21.11 -13.47
N TRP A 361 -14.90 20.19 -13.86
CA TRP A 361 -14.92 18.83 -13.35
C TRP A 361 -13.88 17.97 -14.06
N LEU A 362 -13.00 17.26 -13.31
CA LEU A 362 -11.98 16.37 -13.91
C LEU A 362 -12.56 15.16 -14.62
N ASP A 363 -13.75 14.72 -14.24
CA ASP A 363 -14.37 13.50 -14.81
C ASP A 363 -14.91 13.70 -16.23
N ASN A 364 -15.34 14.92 -16.60
CA ASN A 364 -15.97 15.20 -17.89
C ASN A 364 -15.55 16.54 -18.54
N GLY A 365 -14.78 17.39 -17.85
CA GLY A 365 -14.31 18.67 -18.36
C GLY A 365 -15.38 19.77 -18.42
N GLU A 366 -16.57 19.56 -17.84
CA GLU A 366 -17.60 20.59 -17.76
C GLU A 366 -17.17 21.73 -16.85
N GLY A 367 -17.37 22.98 -17.34
CA GLY A 367 -17.12 24.19 -16.58
C GLY A 367 -18.05 24.29 -15.37
N ILE A 368 -17.52 24.82 -14.28
CA ILE A 368 -18.23 25.09 -13.03
C ILE A 368 -18.36 26.58 -12.86
N GLU A 369 -19.60 27.07 -12.63
CA GLU A 369 -19.84 28.46 -12.25
C GLU A 369 -19.45 28.67 -10.79
N VAL A 370 -18.53 29.59 -10.54
CA VAL A 370 -18.06 29.95 -9.19
C VAL A 370 -18.42 31.40 -8.94
N VAL A 371 -19.13 31.65 -7.85
CA VAL A 371 -19.55 33.01 -7.43
C VAL A 371 -19.01 33.27 -6.03
N ASP A 372 -18.19 34.29 -5.88
CA ASP A 372 -17.54 34.65 -4.59
C ASP A 372 -16.82 33.47 -3.91
N GLY A 373 -16.12 32.65 -4.70
CA GLY A 373 -15.43 31.46 -4.22
C GLY A 373 -16.34 30.27 -3.89
N MET A 374 -17.64 30.38 -4.16
CA MET A 374 -18.62 29.32 -3.91
C MET A 374 -19.09 28.66 -5.20
N PHE A 375 -19.25 27.34 -5.17
CA PHE A 375 -19.91 26.58 -6.21
C PHE A 375 -20.74 25.43 -5.64
N TYR A 376 -21.71 24.99 -6.43
CA TYR A 376 -22.57 23.89 -6.04
C TYR A 376 -21.98 22.55 -6.45
N MET A 377 -22.13 21.54 -5.57
CA MET A 377 -21.79 20.17 -5.90
C MET A 377 -22.79 19.65 -6.92
N SER A 378 -22.39 19.60 -8.20
CA SER A 378 -23.20 18.94 -9.22
C SER A 378 -23.17 17.43 -9.01
N PRO A 379 -24.34 16.76 -8.86
CA PRO A 379 -24.38 15.31 -8.77
C PRO A 379 -23.89 14.68 -10.06
N PHE A 380 -23.47 13.42 -9.98
CA PHE A 380 -23.22 12.63 -11.17
C PHE A 380 -24.51 12.46 -11.98
N ALA A 381 -24.37 12.35 -13.30
CA ALA A 381 -25.47 11.97 -14.16
C ALA A 381 -26.01 10.59 -13.76
N TYR A 382 -27.32 10.38 -13.97
CA TYR A 382 -27.94 9.10 -13.68
C TYR A 382 -27.24 7.96 -14.42
N GLY A 383 -26.86 6.92 -13.69
CA GLY A 383 -26.10 5.77 -14.21
C GLY A 383 -24.58 5.94 -14.19
N GLU A 384 -24.02 7.09 -13.79
CA GLU A 384 -22.56 7.35 -13.79
C GLU A 384 -21.96 7.66 -12.40
N SER A 385 -22.61 7.29 -11.32
CA SER A 385 -22.12 7.60 -9.98
C SER A 385 -20.73 7.02 -9.72
N ARG A 386 -19.78 7.88 -9.30
CA ARG A 386 -18.41 7.52 -8.95
C ARG A 386 -18.08 7.73 -7.46
N SER A 387 -19.06 8.12 -6.69
CA SER A 387 -18.99 8.37 -5.24
C SER A 387 -18.08 9.53 -4.81
N ILE A 388 -16.99 9.79 -5.50
CA ILE A 388 -16.06 10.91 -5.25
C ILE A 388 -15.89 11.69 -6.55
N ARG A 389 -16.09 13.00 -6.49
CA ARG A 389 -15.92 13.90 -7.62
C ARG A 389 -14.82 14.91 -7.34
N VAL A 390 -14.10 15.33 -8.35
CA VAL A 390 -13.01 16.28 -8.22
C VAL A 390 -13.24 17.47 -9.16
N ALA A 391 -13.19 18.67 -8.60
CA ALA A 391 -13.13 19.91 -9.37
C ALA A 391 -11.68 20.40 -9.40
N LYS A 392 -11.22 20.88 -10.56
CA LYS A 392 -9.94 21.56 -10.75
C LYS A 392 -10.21 23.06 -10.83
N LEU A 393 -9.56 23.83 -9.95
CA LEU A 393 -9.68 25.27 -9.89
C LEU A 393 -8.36 25.92 -10.30
N LYS A 394 -8.41 26.92 -11.18
CA LYS A 394 -7.32 27.88 -11.36
C LYS A 394 -7.63 29.11 -10.51
N MET A 395 -6.68 29.50 -9.69
CA MET A 395 -6.79 30.64 -8.80
C MET A 395 -5.66 31.63 -9.13
N ASP A 396 -5.89 32.93 -8.85
CA ASP A 396 -4.80 33.91 -8.84
C ASP A 396 -3.92 33.63 -7.64
N MET A 397 -2.63 33.28 -7.88
CA MET A 397 -1.66 32.86 -6.87
C MET A 397 -0.80 34.02 -6.39
#